data_408bf7581d39f53ce1583e11983b7f96
#
_entry.id   408bf7581d39f53ce1583e11983b7f96
#
_cell.length_a   1.000
_cell.length_b   1.000
_cell.length_c   1.000
_cell.angle_alpha   90.00
_cell.angle_beta   90.00
_cell.angle_gamma   90.00
#
_symmetry.space_group_name_H-M   'P 1'
#
loop_
_entity.id
_entity.type
_entity.pdbx_description
1 polymer ?
#
loop_
_entity_poly.entity_id
_entity_poly.type
_entity_poly.pdbx_seq_one_letter_code
_entity_poly.pdbx_strand_id
1 'polypeptide(L)'
;MEEQNSKNEMKKTQVFNVIILDRSGSMSRIREAAVDGFNETLAGIKKAQEKCADTQDHFVTLVTFCNCETKHVFDKVPVADAHPLTMEDYQPCCGTPLYDAMGFTLTAMRRHVKEIEDSVVVVTVITDGMENSSREYSGRAIKELVERLRGEGWTFTYMGANQDAVEVASSLSIRNSRNFAYSHEGTRDSMCKDASTRLNFFSRLAEVKKQEADGAAAPMSAQERNNLYTTMANEAFDEEERK
;
A
#
# COMPACT_ATOMS: atom_id res chain seq x y z
N MET A 1 -47.58 9.48 -14.65
CA MET A 1 -46.30 9.07 -15.27
C MET A 1 -45.21 9.61 -14.37
N GLU A 2 -44.77 8.81 -13.40
CA GLU A 2 -43.64 9.15 -12.55
C GLU A 2 -42.38 8.80 -13.34
N GLU A 3 -41.64 9.82 -13.73
CA GLU A 3 -40.30 9.68 -14.28
C GLU A 3 -39.40 9.12 -13.18
N GLN A 4 -39.04 7.84 -13.29
CA GLN A 4 -37.97 7.23 -12.51
C GLN A 4 -36.66 7.87 -12.94
N ASN A 5 -36.29 8.93 -12.22
CA ASN A 5 -34.98 9.55 -12.28
C ASN A 5 -33.98 8.61 -11.58
N SER A 6 -33.61 7.50 -12.23
CA SER A 6 -32.48 6.69 -11.77
C SER A 6 -31.22 7.51 -12.03
N LYS A 7 -30.82 8.33 -11.06
CA LYS A 7 -29.44 8.81 -11.01
C LYS A 7 -28.55 7.57 -11.07
N ASN A 8 -27.84 7.42 -12.17
CA ASN A 8 -26.81 6.39 -12.31
C ASN A 8 -25.76 6.69 -11.23
N GLU A 9 -25.87 6.04 -10.07
CA GLU A 9 -24.90 6.22 -8.99
C GLU A 9 -23.54 5.79 -9.53
N MET A 10 -22.60 6.73 -9.54
CA MET A 10 -21.24 6.48 -9.98
C MET A 10 -20.62 5.39 -9.13
N LYS A 11 -20.23 4.27 -9.76
CA LYS A 11 -19.55 3.17 -9.07
C LYS A 11 -18.18 3.66 -8.60
N LYS A 12 -17.96 3.64 -7.29
CA LYS A 12 -16.70 4.06 -6.69
C LYS A 12 -15.58 3.05 -6.94
N THR A 13 -14.36 3.56 -7.10
CA THR A 13 -13.15 2.75 -7.13
C THR A 13 -12.87 2.19 -5.73
N GLN A 14 -12.65 0.89 -5.60
CA GLN A 14 -12.22 0.28 -4.34
C GLN A 14 -10.70 0.36 -4.21
N VAL A 15 -10.21 1.05 -3.18
CA VAL A 15 -8.79 1.28 -2.94
C VAL A 15 -8.31 0.45 -1.77
N PHE A 16 -7.46 -0.54 -2.04
CA PHE A 16 -6.88 -1.42 -1.03
C PHE A 16 -5.47 -0.96 -0.65
N ASN A 17 -5.33 -0.47 0.57
CA ASN A 17 -4.06 -0.08 1.15
C ASN A 17 -3.50 -1.26 1.95
N VAL A 18 -2.49 -1.93 1.42
CA VAL A 18 -1.86 -3.11 2.01
C VAL A 18 -0.54 -2.72 2.65
N ILE A 19 -0.42 -2.87 3.95
CA ILE A 19 0.79 -2.58 4.70
C ILE A 19 1.33 -3.90 5.26
N ILE A 20 2.57 -4.23 4.87
CA ILE A 20 3.32 -5.41 5.34
C ILE A 20 4.44 -4.88 6.23
N LEU A 21 4.23 -4.97 7.54
CA LEU A 21 5.09 -4.38 8.55
C LEU A 21 5.91 -5.47 9.24
N ASP A 22 7.22 -5.39 9.09
CA ASP A 22 8.16 -6.25 9.78
C ASP A 22 8.02 -6.09 11.30
N ARG A 23 7.96 -7.23 11.99
CA ARG A 23 7.95 -7.34 13.44
C ARG A 23 9.11 -8.21 13.93
N SER A 24 10.21 -8.29 13.16
CA SER A 24 11.41 -9.02 13.57
C SER A 24 12.15 -8.31 14.71
N GLY A 25 13.08 -9.02 15.32
CA GLY A 25 13.78 -8.53 16.53
C GLY A 25 14.55 -7.23 16.33
N SER A 26 15.10 -6.97 15.14
CA SER A 26 15.80 -5.73 14.79
C SER A 26 14.93 -4.50 14.91
N MET A 27 13.63 -4.62 14.55
CA MET A 27 12.63 -3.55 14.66
C MET A 27 12.45 -3.00 16.08
N SER A 28 12.99 -3.69 17.11
CA SER A 28 12.95 -3.20 18.50
C SER A 28 13.57 -1.83 18.68
N ARG A 29 14.58 -1.50 17.86
CA ARG A 29 15.30 -0.21 17.90
C ARG A 29 14.44 0.96 17.42
N ILE A 30 13.49 0.69 16.56
CA ILE A 30 12.59 1.68 15.93
C ILE A 30 11.12 1.37 16.19
N ARG A 31 10.84 0.61 17.25
CA ARG A 31 9.49 0.13 17.57
C ARG A 31 8.45 1.26 17.64
N GLU A 32 8.76 2.30 18.41
CA GLU A 32 7.90 3.48 18.55
C GLU A 32 7.71 4.18 17.20
N ALA A 33 8.80 4.40 16.46
CA ALA A 33 8.73 5.03 15.14
C ALA A 33 7.94 4.20 14.12
N ALA A 34 7.98 2.87 14.20
CA ALA A 34 7.19 1.99 13.34
C ALA A 34 5.68 2.08 13.64
N VAL A 35 5.31 2.13 14.93
CA VAL A 35 3.92 2.33 15.38
C VAL A 35 3.41 3.70 14.95
N ASP A 36 4.15 4.76 15.22
CA ASP A 36 3.78 6.12 14.85
C ASP A 36 3.69 6.29 13.33
N GLY A 37 4.66 5.73 12.60
CA GLY A 37 4.67 5.76 11.14
C GLY A 37 3.45 5.05 10.52
N PHE A 38 3.06 3.88 11.05
CA PHE A 38 1.83 3.25 10.62
C PHE A 38 0.61 4.14 10.93
N ASN A 39 0.55 4.73 12.11
CA ASN A 39 -0.57 5.58 12.52
C ASN A 39 -0.67 6.84 11.66
N GLU A 40 0.44 7.46 11.29
CA GLU A 40 0.48 8.58 10.33
C GLU A 40 0.00 8.13 8.92
N THR A 41 0.41 6.95 8.47
CA THR A 41 -0.07 6.37 7.20
C THR A 41 -1.58 6.14 7.25
N LEU A 42 -2.10 5.56 8.34
CA LEU A 42 -3.54 5.35 8.53
C LEU A 42 -4.31 6.66 8.55
N ALA A 43 -3.81 7.68 9.24
CA ALA A 43 -4.40 9.02 9.26
C ALA A 43 -4.44 9.65 7.85
N GLY A 44 -3.36 9.47 7.07
CA GLY A 44 -3.29 9.89 5.67
C GLY A 44 -4.34 9.21 4.79
N ILE A 45 -4.55 7.90 4.97
CA ILE A 45 -5.56 7.14 4.22
C ILE A 45 -6.99 7.59 4.63
N LYS A 46 -7.25 7.83 5.92
CA LYS A 46 -8.53 8.39 6.41
C LYS A 46 -8.82 9.75 5.78
N LYS A 47 -7.83 10.62 5.73
CA LYS A 47 -7.95 11.92 5.06
C LYS A 47 -8.21 11.81 3.56
N ALA A 48 -7.59 10.80 2.89
CA ALA A 48 -7.86 10.53 1.49
C ALA A 48 -9.30 10.04 1.28
N GLN A 49 -9.81 9.14 2.15
CA GLN A 49 -11.21 8.71 2.13
C GLN A 49 -12.17 9.90 2.27
N GLU A 50 -11.94 10.80 3.22
CA GLU A 50 -12.76 11.99 3.40
C GLU A 50 -12.77 12.89 2.16
N LYS A 51 -11.60 13.12 1.57
CA LYS A 51 -11.43 14.00 0.40
C LYS A 51 -12.03 13.40 -0.88
N CYS A 52 -11.97 12.08 -1.03
CA CYS A 52 -12.35 11.37 -2.25
C CYS A 52 -13.61 10.50 -2.07
N ALA A 53 -14.40 10.74 -1.02
CA ALA A 53 -15.55 9.91 -0.63
C ALA A 53 -16.60 9.72 -1.73
N ASP A 54 -16.73 10.67 -2.65
CA ASP A 54 -17.68 10.58 -3.77
C ASP A 54 -17.24 9.56 -4.84
N THR A 55 -15.93 9.28 -4.95
CA THR A 55 -15.34 8.50 -6.04
C THR A 55 -14.60 7.25 -5.60
N GLN A 56 -14.26 7.13 -4.31
CA GLN A 56 -13.42 6.08 -3.77
C GLN A 56 -13.94 5.55 -2.44
N ASP A 57 -13.75 4.24 -2.22
CA ASP A 57 -13.90 3.61 -0.91
C ASP A 57 -12.57 2.94 -0.55
N HIS A 58 -11.98 3.38 0.57
CA HIS A 58 -10.67 2.90 1.01
C HIS A 58 -10.77 1.79 2.05
N PHE A 59 -9.99 0.74 1.82
CA PHE A 59 -9.83 -0.40 2.72
C PHE A 59 -8.38 -0.51 3.17
N VAL A 60 -8.18 -1.03 4.38
CA VAL A 60 -6.85 -1.24 4.96
C VAL A 60 -6.64 -2.72 5.28
N THR A 61 -5.50 -3.23 4.88
CA THR A 61 -4.94 -4.49 5.33
C THR A 61 -3.61 -4.20 6.01
N LEU A 62 -3.46 -4.59 7.27
CA LEU A 62 -2.19 -4.56 7.99
C LEU A 62 -1.79 -5.98 8.36
N VAL A 63 -0.67 -6.42 7.83
CA VAL A 63 -0.02 -7.67 8.19
C VAL A 63 1.27 -7.36 8.91
N THR A 64 1.42 -7.84 10.14
CA THR A 64 2.69 -7.82 10.87
C THR A 64 3.30 -9.21 10.85
N PHE A 65 4.62 -9.32 10.66
CA PHE A 65 5.26 -10.61 10.51
C PHE A 65 6.58 -10.73 11.26
N CYS A 66 6.84 -11.90 11.80
CA CYS A 66 8.13 -12.37 12.28
C CYS A 66 8.19 -13.90 12.12
N ASN A 67 9.33 -14.52 12.39
CA ASN A 67 9.48 -15.98 12.24
C ASN A 67 8.57 -16.82 13.18
N CYS A 68 8.01 -16.20 14.21
CA CYS A 68 7.08 -16.88 15.11
C CYS A 68 5.63 -16.82 14.62
N GLU A 69 5.24 -15.74 13.95
CA GLU A 69 3.86 -15.48 13.58
C GLU A 69 3.75 -14.47 12.43
N THR A 70 2.82 -14.71 11.52
CA THR A 70 2.28 -13.70 10.61
C THR A 70 0.86 -13.37 11.06
N LYS A 71 0.64 -12.12 11.50
CA LYS A 71 -0.63 -11.68 12.07
C LYS A 71 -1.32 -10.68 11.15
N HIS A 72 -2.56 -10.97 10.76
CA HIS A 72 -3.44 -10.02 10.13
C HIS A 72 -4.09 -9.15 11.21
N VAL A 73 -3.57 -7.93 11.42
CA VAL A 73 -4.15 -6.98 12.37
C VAL A 73 -5.43 -6.38 11.78
N PHE A 74 -5.39 -6.03 10.50
CA PHE A 74 -6.54 -5.66 9.69
C PHE A 74 -6.54 -6.50 8.41
N ASP A 75 -7.71 -6.96 7.98
CA ASP A 75 -7.87 -7.68 6.71
C ASP A 75 -9.00 -7.06 5.90
N LYS A 76 -8.67 -6.18 4.99
CA LYS A 76 -9.61 -5.48 4.09
C LYS A 76 -10.75 -4.76 4.83
N VAL A 77 -10.44 -4.18 5.98
CA VAL A 77 -11.43 -3.40 6.74
C VAL A 77 -11.64 -2.02 6.11
N PRO A 78 -12.87 -1.49 6.09
CA PRO A 78 -13.08 -0.08 5.73
C PRO A 78 -12.17 0.80 6.57
N VAL A 79 -11.53 1.81 5.96
CA VAL A 79 -10.55 2.64 6.69
C VAL A 79 -11.15 3.38 7.88
N ALA A 80 -12.46 3.64 7.86
CA ALA A 80 -13.18 4.25 8.98
C ALA A 80 -13.13 3.37 10.24
N ASP A 81 -13.17 2.05 10.06
CA ASP A 81 -13.20 1.06 11.15
C ASP A 81 -11.79 0.69 11.65
N ALA A 82 -10.74 1.08 10.92
CA ALA A 82 -9.37 0.83 11.35
C ALA A 82 -8.98 1.76 12.50
N HIS A 83 -8.40 1.19 13.57
CA HIS A 83 -7.91 1.95 14.72
C HIS A 83 -6.40 2.10 14.71
N PRO A 84 -5.81 3.09 15.38
CA PRO A 84 -4.38 3.21 15.53
C PRO A 84 -3.75 1.96 16.17
N LEU A 85 -2.56 1.60 15.70
CA LEU A 85 -1.74 0.56 16.29
C LEU A 85 -1.16 1.08 17.63
N THR A 86 -1.12 0.22 18.65
CA THR A 86 -0.53 0.55 19.94
C THR A 86 0.83 -0.13 20.13
N MET A 87 1.59 0.35 21.12
CA MET A 87 2.84 -0.32 21.50
C MET A 87 2.59 -1.74 22.05
N GLU A 88 1.41 -2.05 22.55
CA GLU A 88 1.02 -3.38 23.01
C GLU A 88 0.75 -4.32 21.85
N ASP A 89 0.18 -3.81 20.76
CA ASP A 89 -0.13 -4.59 19.55
C ASP A 89 1.12 -4.97 18.74
N TYR A 90 2.19 -4.18 18.87
CA TYR A 90 3.40 -4.34 18.07
C TYR A 90 4.61 -4.69 18.94
N GLN A 91 4.91 -5.98 19.05
CA GLN A 91 5.99 -6.55 19.86
C GLN A 91 7.03 -7.22 18.94
N PRO A 92 8.15 -6.55 18.61
CA PRO A 92 9.21 -7.13 17.79
C PRO A 92 9.84 -8.37 18.41
N CYS A 93 10.06 -9.43 17.61
CA CYS A 93 10.71 -10.67 18.02
C CYS A 93 11.24 -11.47 16.82
N CYS A 94 12.17 -12.36 17.07
CA CYS A 94 12.64 -13.42 16.16
C CYS A 94 13.22 -12.92 14.81
N GLY A 95 13.15 -13.77 13.77
CA GLY A 95 13.70 -13.52 12.42
C GLY A 95 12.71 -12.89 11.46
N THR A 96 13.19 -12.63 10.22
CA THR A 96 12.50 -11.85 9.18
C THR A 96 12.11 -12.72 7.98
N PRO A 97 10.95 -13.41 7.96
CA PRO A 97 10.42 -14.15 6.81
C PRO A 97 9.70 -13.21 5.82
N LEU A 98 10.43 -12.25 5.25
CA LEU A 98 9.87 -11.20 4.39
C LEU A 98 9.20 -11.77 3.15
N TYR A 99 9.85 -12.74 2.48
CA TYR A 99 9.30 -13.28 1.23
C TYR A 99 8.03 -14.06 1.47
N ASP A 100 7.93 -14.82 2.56
CA ASP A 100 6.72 -15.54 2.92
C ASP A 100 5.58 -14.57 3.24
N ALA A 101 5.84 -13.53 4.04
CA ALA A 101 4.87 -12.50 4.38
C ALA A 101 4.35 -11.78 3.13
N MET A 102 5.23 -11.39 2.20
CA MET A 102 4.84 -10.80 0.93
C MET A 102 4.05 -11.79 0.08
N GLY A 103 4.55 -13.01 -0.11
CA GLY A 103 3.96 -14.02 -0.98
C GLY A 103 2.53 -14.37 -0.59
N PHE A 104 2.29 -14.66 0.68
CA PHE A 104 0.96 -14.99 1.20
C PHE A 104 0.01 -13.79 1.10
N THR A 105 0.43 -12.61 1.56
CA THR A 105 -0.40 -11.40 1.56
C THR A 105 -0.80 -10.99 0.14
N LEU A 106 0.17 -10.91 -0.77
CA LEU A 106 -0.07 -10.47 -2.14
C LEU A 106 -0.94 -11.47 -2.92
N THR A 107 -0.71 -12.78 -2.72
CA THR A 107 -1.52 -13.83 -3.37
C THR A 107 -2.97 -13.81 -2.88
N ALA A 108 -3.18 -13.64 -1.56
CA ALA A 108 -4.52 -13.53 -0.99
C ALA A 108 -5.26 -12.29 -1.48
N MET A 109 -4.59 -11.12 -1.48
CA MET A 109 -5.17 -9.86 -1.97
C MET A 109 -5.51 -9.95 -3.47
N ARG A 110 -4.62 -10.52 -4.29
CA ARG A 110 -4.87 -10.71 -5.73
C ARG A 110 -6.12 -11.53 -6.01
N ARG A 111 -6.33 -12.62 -5.25
CA ARG A 111 -7.57 -13.43 -5.37
C ARG A 111 -8.80 -12.61 -5.05
N HIS A 112 -8.73 -11.77 -4.03
CA HIS A 112 -9.85 -10.92 -3.62
C HIS A 112 -10.20 -9.88 -4.68
N VAL A 113 -9.21 -9.11 -5.17
CA VAL A 113 -9.48 -8.01 -6.10
C VAL A 113 -9.79 -8.46 -7.53
N LYS A 114 -9.48 -9.72 -7.89
CA LYS A 114 -9.77 -10.27 -9.21
C LYS A 114 -11.26 -10.23 -9.59
N GLU A 115 -12.13 -10.32 -8.59
CA GLU A 115 -13.59 -10.27 -8.75
C GLU A 115 -14.16 -8.83 -8.70
N ILE A 116 -13.29 -7.83 -8.55
CA ILE A 116 -13.66 -6.41 -8.41
C ILE A 116 -13.32 -5.70 -9.71
N GLU A 117 -14.33 -5.16 -10.38
CA GLU A 117 -14.20 -4.55 -11.70
C GLU A 117 -13.29 -3.30 -11.69
N ASP A 118 -13.37 -2.49 -10.64
CA ASP A 118 -12.60 -1.26 -10.50
C ASP A 118 -11.95 -1.19 -9.13
N SER A 119 -10.68 -1.58 -9.09
CA SER A 119 -9.88 -1.60 -7.86
C SER A 119 -8.48 -1.06 -8.09
N VAL A 120 -7.94 -0.46 -7.04
CA VAL A 120 -6.56 0.00 -6.94
C VAL A 120 -5.92 -0.66 -5.74
N VAL A 121 -4.73 -1.19 -5.88
CA VAL A 121 -3.97 -1.79 -4.79
C VAL A 121 -2.65 -1.06 -4.61
N VAL A 122 -2.44 -0.52 -3.42
CA VAL A 122 -1.19 0.15 -3.03
C VAL A 122 -0.56 -0.64 -1.89
N VAL A 123 0.61 -1.19 -2.14
CA VAL A 123 1.35 -2.03 -1.19
C VAL A 123 2.52 -1.26 -0.63
N THR A 124 2.67 -1.27 0.70
CA THR A 124 3.86 -0.77 1.38
C THR A 124 4.48 -1.87 2.20
N VAL A 125 5.74 -2.13 1.96
CA VAL A 125 6.58 -3.01 2.77
C VAL A 125 7.46 -2.15 3.64
N ILE A 126 7.44 -2.40 4.95
CA ILE A 126 8.22 -1.67 5.97
C ILE A 126 9.07 -2.67 6.74
N THR A 127 10.39 -2.54 6.65
CA THR A 127 11.33 -3.45 7.32
C THR A 127 12.65 -2.75 7.60
N ASP A 128 13.35 -3.14 8.66
CA ASP A 128 14.72 -2.72 8.95
C ASP A 128 15.72 -3.85 8.73
N GLY A 129 15.24 -5.03 8.40
CA GLY A 129 16.00 -6.26 8.34
C GLY A 129 16.11 -6.87 6.94
N MET A 130 17.17 -7.67 6.77
CA MET A 130 17.30 -8.52 5.59
C MET A 130 16.47 -9.80 5.77
N GLU A 131 15.89 -10.28 4.70
CA GLU A 131 15.29 -11.62 4.62
C GLU A 131 16.24 -12.70 5.18
N ASN A 132 15.76 -13.52 6.11
CA ASN A 132 16.60 -14.57 6.70
C ASN A 132 15.84 -15.84 7.13
N SER A 133 14.52 -15.92 6.96
CA SER A 133 13.70 -16.96 7.59
C SER A 133 12.57 -17.51 6.73
N SER A 134 12.38 -17.03 5.52
CA SER A 134 11.34 -17.53 4.60
C SER A 134 11.61 -18.97 4.16
N ARG A 135 10.54 -19.75 3.95
CA ARG A 135 10.59 -21.17 3.59
C ARG A 135 9.76 -21.51 2.38
N GLU A 136 8.67 -20.78 2.15
CA GLU A 136 7.70 -21.06 1.08
C GLU A 136 7.98 -20.26 -0.19
N TYR A 137 8.43 -19.01 -0.04
CA TYR A 137 8.72 -18.14 -1.16
C TYR A 137 10.21 -17.78 -1.22
N SER A 138 10.77 -17.87 -2.42
CA SER A 138 12.11 -17.36 -2.73
C SER A 138 12.05 -15.91 -3.20
N GLY A 139 13.16 -15.17 -3.11
CA GLY A 139 13.26 -13.81 -3.67
C GLY A 139 12.91 -13.75 -5.15
N ARG A 140 13.30 -14.78 -5.94
CA ARG A 140 12.91 -14.90 -7.33
C ARG A 140 11.39 -15.01 -7.52
N ALA A 141 10.72 -15.85 -6.71
CA ALA A 141 9.27 -16.01 -6.77
C ALA A 141 8.54 -14.70 -6.41
N ILE A 142 9.04 -13.96 -5.42
CA ILE A 142 8.49 -12.65 -5.06
C ILE A 142 8.71 -11.62 -6.18
N LYS A 143 9.89 -11.58 -6.77
CA LYS A 143 10.18 -10.71 -7.91
C LYS A 143 9.18 -10.94 -9.05
N GLU A 144 9.02 -12.20 -9.48
CA GLU A 144 8.09 -12.58 -10.55
C GLU A 144 6.63 -12.22 -10.18
N LEU A 145 6.24 -12.38 -8.90
CA LEU A 145 4.92 -11.98 -8.41
C LEU A 145 4.74 -10.46 -8.47
N VAL A 146 5.70 -9.68 -7.98
CA VAL A 146 5.65 -8.21 -8.01
C VAL A 146 5.58 -7.69 -9.45
N GLU A 147 6.40 -8.22 -10.36
CA GLU A 147 6.38 -7.84 -11.77
C GLU A 147 5.00 -8.08 -12.41
N ARG A 148 4.39 -9.23 -12.13
CA ARG A 148 3.04 -9.57 -12.59
C ARG A 148 2.00 -8.60 -12.04
N LEU A 149 2.01 -8.36 -10.73
CA LEU A 149 1.04 -7.48 -10.07
C LEU A 149 1.18 -6.02 -10.53
N ARG A 150 2.40 -5.56 -10.78
CA ARG A 150 2.63 -4.24 -11.41
C ARG A 150 2.02 -4.17 -12.81
N GLY A 151 2.11 -5.24 -13.59
CA GLY A 151 1.39 -5.36 -14.87
C GLY A 151 -0.13 -5.36 -14.73
N GLU A 152 -0.65 -5.70 -13.55
CA GLU A 152 -2.07 -5.64 -13.19
C GLU A 152 -2.47 -4.29 -12.56
N GLY A 153 -1.60 -3.28 -12.57
CA GLY A 153 -1.88 -1.93 -12.08
C GLY A 153 -1.58 -1.68 -10.60
N TRP A 154 -0.93 -2.63 -9.91
CA TRP A 154 -0.56 -2.46 -8.50
C TRP A 154 0.64 -1.55 -8.32
N THR A 155 0.61 -0.76 -7.27
CA THR A 155 1.71 0.11 -6.86
C THR A 155 2.41 -0.45 -5.63
N PHE A 156 3.74 -0.42 -5.65
CA PHE A 156 4.57 -0.91 -4.55
C PHE A 156 5.51 0.17 -4.06
N THR A 157 5.63 0.27 -2.72
CA THR A 157 6.65 1.07 -2.03
C THR A 157 7.40 0.16 -1.06
N TYR A 158 8.72 0.26 -1.04
CA TYR A 158 9.58 -0.41 -0.08
C TYR A 158 10.24 0.63 0.82
N MET A 159 10.03 0.51 2.12
CA MET A 159 10.58 1.39 3.13
C MET A 159 11.56 0.61 4.00
N GLY A 160 12.83 0.91 3.89
CA GLY A 160 13.89 0.23 4.61
C GLY A 160 14.69 1.15 5.51
N ALA A 161 15.15 0.62 6.64
CA ALA A 161 15.88 1.38 7.65
C ALA A 161 17.39 1.47 7.39
N ASN A 162 17.89 0.96 6.27
CA ASN A 162 19.32 0.94 5.95
C ASN A 162 19.59 1.29 4.47
N GLN A 163 20.85 1.53 4.15
CA GLN A 163 21.27 1.89 2.79
C GLN A 163 20.98 0.80 1.73
N ASP A 164 20.77 -0.44 2.17
CA ASP A 164 20.51 -1.59 1.29
C ASP A 164 19.04 -1.65 0.82
N ALA A 165 18.15 -0.80 1.37
CA ALA A 165 16.72 -0.82 1.01
C ALA A 165 16.47 -0.60 -0.49
N VAL A 166 17.25 0.27 -1.14
CA VAL A 166 17.16 0.52 -2.59
C VAL A 166 17.58 -0.73 -3.38
N GLU A 167 18.64 -1.40 -2.95
CA GLU A 167 19.14 -2.62 -3.60
C GLU A 167 18.15 -3.77 -3.43
N VAL A 168 17.62 -3.98 -2.22
CA VAL A 168 16.60 -5.00 -1.93
C VAL A 168 15.32 -4.71 -2.74
N ALA A 169 14.81 -3.48 -2.73
CA ALA A 169 13.64 -3.09 -3.51
C ALA A 169 13.85 -3.37 -5.00
N SER A 170 15.00 -2.98 -5.55
CA SER A 170 15.38 -3.23 -6.95
C SER A 170 15.44 -4.72 -7.27
N SER A 171 16.02 -5.53 -6.38
CA SER A 171 16.08 -6.99 -6.54
C SER A 171 14.70 -7.65 -6.60
N LEU A 172 13.69 -7.04 -5.97
CA LEU A 172 12.29 -7.45 -5.97
C LEU A 172 11.45 -6.75 -7.04
N SER A 173 12.06 -5.99 -7.95
CA SER A 173 11.37 -5.18 -8.98
C SER A 173 10.42 -4.13 -8.40
N ILE A 174 10.66 -3.67 -7.18
CA ILE A 174 9.96 -2.54 -6.57
C ILE A 174 10.71 -1.26 -6.93
N ARG A 175 10.06 -0.37 -7.68
CA ARG A 175 10.67 0.88 -8.15
C ARG A 175 10.74 1.94 -7.06
N ASN A 176 9.66 2.08 -6.30
CA ASN A 176 9.59 3.12 -5.28
C ASN A 176 10.18 2.60 -3.98
N SER A 177 11.34 3.12 -3.60
CA SER A 177 12.01 2.75 -2.36
C SER A 177 12.37 4.00 -1.58
N ARG A 178 12.24 3.93 -0.26
CA ARG A 178 12.61 5.00 0.66
C ARG A 178 13.49 4.45 1.75
N ASN A 179 14.63 5.09 1.97
CA ASN A 179 15.44 4.84 3.14
C ASN A 179 14.98 5.74 4.27
N PHE A 180 14.90 5.20 5.47
CA PHE A 180 14.72 5.99 6.67
C PHE A 180 15.90 5.76 7.64
N ALA A 181 16.30 6.80 8.35
CA ALA A 181 17.31 6.70 9.39
C ALA A 181 16.75 5.93 10.59
N TYR A 182 17.62 5.19 11.30
CA TYR A 182 17.28 4.55 12.59
C TYR A 182 17.03 5.60 13.68
N SER A 183 16.09 6.51 13.44
CA SER A 183 15.65 7.53 14.37
C SER A 183 14.15 7.71 14.27
N HIS A 184 13.53 8.16 15.33
CA HIS A 184 12.10 8.45 15.37
C HIS A 184 11.71 9.50 14.29
N GLU A 185 12.51 10.55 14.18
CA GLU A 185 12.29 11.64 13.22
C GLU A 185 12.43 11.15 11.76
N GLY A 186 13.52 10.44 11.43
CA GLY A 186 13.74 9.95 10.06
C GLY A 186 12.70 8.94 9.58
N THR A 187 12.23 8.07 10.47
CA THR A 187 11.15 7.13 10.17
C THR A 187 9.85 7.86 9.92
N ARG A 188 9.50 8.80 10.80
CA ARG A 188 8.30 9.62 10.69
C ARG A 188 8.28 10.44 9.40
N ASP A 189 9.37 11.12 9.07
CA ASP A 189 9.49 11.93 7.85
C ASP A 189 9.27 11.09 6.59
N SER A 190 9.84 9.89 6.52
CA SER A 190 9.63 8.99 5.40
C SER A 190 8.17 8.54 5.26
N MET A 191 7.49 8.26 6.39
CA MET A 191 6.08 7.90 6.40
C MET A 191 5.17 9.07 6.03
N CYS A 192 5.47 10.29 6.49
CA CYS A 192 4.73 11.49 6.10
C CYS A 192 4.84 11.77 4.59
N LYS A 193 6.03 11.58 4.02
CA LYS A 193 6.24 11.71 2.56
C LYS A 193 5.45 10.65 1.78
N ASP A 194 5.43 9.40 2.23
CA ASP A 194 4.62 8.35 1.61
C ASP A 194 3.12 8.69 1.67
N ALA A 195 2.62 9.14 2.82
CA ALA A 195 1.23 9.56 3.00
C ALA A 195 0.86 10.73 2.07
N SER A 196 1.76 11.71 1.90
CA SER A 196 1.58 12.84 0.97
C SER A 196 1.51 12.39 -0.49
N THR A 197 2.43 11.50 -0.87
CA THR A 197 2.47 10.90 -2.21
C THR A 197 1.17 10.15 -2.53
N ARG A 198 0.68 9.34 -1.58
CA ARG A 198 -0.59 8.62 -1.70
C ARG A 198 -1.76 9.56 -1.88
N LEU A 199 -1.86 10.62 -1.05
CA LEU A 199 -2.95 11.59 -1.14
C LEU A 199 -2.96 12.29 -2.50
N ASN A 200 -1.80 12.62 -3.06
CA ASN A 200 -1.67 13.19 -4.40
C ASN A 200 -2.18 12.19 -5.46
N PHE A 201 -1.72 10.96 -5.42
CA PHE A 201 -2.17 9.89 -6.32
C PHE A 201 -3.69 9.69 -6.26
N PHE A 202 -4.28 9.53 -5.05
CA PHE A 202 -5.71 9.33 -4.89
C PHE A 202 -6.54 10.54 -5.33
N SER A 203 -6.03 11.76 -5.15
CA SER A 203 -6.70 12.97 -5.64
C SER A 203 -6.77 13.00 -7.17
N ARG A 204 -5.69 12.64 -7.86
CA ARG A 204 -5.67 12.52 -9.33
C ARG A 204 -6.61 11.43 -9.83
N LEU A 205 -6.64 10.29 -9.14
CA LEU A 205 -7.57 9.21 -9.43
C LEU A 205 -9.03 9.67 -9.32
N ALA A 206 -9.35 10.47 -8.29
CA ALA A 206 -10.70 11.03 -8.12
C ALA A 206 -11.09 11.99 -9.25
N GLU A 207 -10.15 12.76 -9.76
CA GLU A 207 -10.37 13.66 -10.91
C GLU A 207 -10.70 12.87 -12.19
N VAL A 208 -9.95 11.80 -12.47
CA VAL A 208 -10.23 10.93 -13.62
C VAL A 208 -11.62 10.32 -13.52
N LYS A 209 -11.99 9.82 -12.34
CA LYS A 209 -13.33 9.24 -12.11
C LYS A 209 -14.46 10.25 -12.32
N LYS A 210 -14.28 11.49 -11.89
CA LYS A 210 -15.27 12.56 -12.14
C LYS A 210 -15.41 12.86 -13.61
N GLN A 211 -14.31 12.94 -14.35
CA GLN A 211 -14.32 13.18 -15.80
C GLN A 211 -15.02 12.04 -16.58
N GLU A 212 -14.82 10.78 -16.16
CA GLU A 212 -15.56 9.64 -16.72
C GLU A 212 -17.08 9.76 -16.45
N ALA A 213 -17.45 10.11 -15.22
CA ALA A 213 -18.84 10.24 -14.81
C ALA A 213 -19.56 11.40 -15.51
N ASP A 214 -18.86 12.50 -15.75
CA ASP A 214 -19.38 13.69 -16.47
C ASP A 214 -19.42 13.48 -18.01
N GLY A 215 -18.97 12.32 -18.49
CA GLY A 215 -18.92 12.02 -19.94
C GLY A 215 -17.84 12.83 -20.69
N ALA A 216 -16.92 13.47 -19.97
CA ALA A 216 -15.82 14.21 -20.55
C ALA A 216 -14.68 13.30 -21.04
N ALA A 217 -14.64 12.05 -20.57
CA ALA A 217 -13.72 11.01 -21.02
C ALA A 217 -14.50 9.77 -21.47
N ALA A 218 -13.97 9.07 -22.48
CA ALA A 218 -14.54 7.79 -22.92
C ALA A 218 -14.28 6.70 -21.86
N PRO A 219 -15.17 5.70 -21.72
CA PRO A 219 -14.94 4.57 -20.84
C PRO A 219 -13.65 3.83 -21.21
N MET A 220 -12.78 3.62 -20.22
CA MET A 220 -11.51 2.91 -20.41
C MET A 220 -11.70 1.40 -20.24
N SER A 221 -10.98 0.62 -21.04
CA SER A 221 -10.79 -0.81 -20.78
C SER A 221 -10.00 -1.02 -19.46
N ALA A 222 -10.11 -2.21 -18.88
CA ALA A 222 -9.35 -2.53 -17.67
C ALA A 222 -7.82 -2.35 -17.85
N GLN A 223 -7.29 -2.69 -19.03
CA GLN A 223 -5.86 -2.53 -19.34
C GLN A 223 -5.44 -1.06 -19.44
N GLU A 224 -6.23 -0.22 -20.10
CA GLU A 224 -5.97 1.23 -20.19
C GLU A 224 -6.02 1.87 -18.80
N ARG A 225 -6.99 1.49 -17.98
CA ARG A 225 -7.13 1.94 -16.60
C ARG A 225 -5.93 1.55 -15.76
N ASN A 226 -5.49 0.30 -15.80
CA ASN A 226 -4.31 -0.18 -15.08
C ASN A 226 -3.04 0.56 -15.50
N ASN A 227 -2.86 0.80 -16.79
CA ASN A 227 -1.72 1.56 -17.30
C ASN A 227 -1.74 3.02 -16.81
N LEU A 228 -2.91 3.65 -16.86
CA LEU A 228 -3.10 5.02 -16.38
C LEU A 228 -2.79 5.11 -14.87
N TYR A 229 -3.37 4.23 -14.05
CA TYR A 229 -3.16 4.22 -12.60
C TYR A 229 -1.69 4.00 -12.24
N THR A 230 -1.01 3.08 -12.94
CA THR A 230 0.42 2.85 -12.76
C THR A 230 1.24 4.10 -13.10
N THR A 231 0.91 4.78 -14.20
CA THR A 231 1.60 6.02 -14.62
C THR A 231 1.41 7.11 -13.57
N MET A 232 0.17 7.36 -13.14
CA MET A 232 -0.16 8.37 -12.14
C MET A 232 0.52 8.12 -10.80
N ALA A 233 0.58 6.86 -10.36
CA ALA A 233 1.28 6.48 -9.14
C ALA A 233 2.79 6.78 -9.26
N ASN A 234 3.43 6.37 -10.35
CA ASN A 234 4.85 6.64 -10.58
C ASN A 234 5.17 8.14 -10.63
N GLU A 235 4.34 8.93 -11.30
CA GLU A 235 4.50 10.39 -11.35
C GLU A 235 4.38 11.03 -9.97
N ALA A 236 3.42 10.57 -9.14
CA ALA A 236 3.26 11.07 -7.78
C ALA A 236 4.49 10.81 -6.90
N PHE A 237 5.17 9.66 -7.08
CA PHE A 237 6.42 9.33 -6.40
C PHE A 237 7.59 10.17 -6.93
N ASP A 238 7.73 10.29 -8.26
CA ASP A 238 8.81 11.06 -8.90
C ASP A 238 8.73 12.56 -8.54
N GLU A 239 7.53 13.11 -8.36
CA GLU A 239 7.33 14.52 -7.93
C GLU A 239 7.74 14.75 -6.48
N GLU A 240 7.47 13.79 -5.59
CA GLU A 240 7.83 13.93 -4.18
C GLU A 240 9.34 13.80 -3.95
N GLU A 241 10.06 13.01 -4.78
CA GLU A 241 11.51 12.89 -4.72
C GLU A 241 12.26 14.17 -5.16
N ARG A 242 11.59 15.05 -5.93
CA ARG A 242 12.16 16.31 -6.41
C ARG A 242 12.02 17.50 -5.44
N LYS A 243 11.23 17.31 -4.36
CA LYS A 243 11.02 18.32 -3.31
C LYS A 243 12.02 18.17 -2.18
#